data_0f0f9ef5a765cf6f72a04b68e232b57d
#
_entry.id   0f0f9ef5a765cf6f72a04b68e232b57d
#
_cell.length_a   1.000
_cell.length_b   1.000
_cell.length_c   1.000
_cell.angle_alpha   90.00
_cell.angle_beta   90.00
_cell.angle_gamma   90.00
#
_symmetry.space_group_name_H-M   'P 1'
#
loop_
_entity.id
_entity.type
_entity.pdbx_description
1 polymer ?
#
loop_
_entity_poly.entity_id
_entity_poly.type
_entity_poly.pdbx_seq_one_letter_code
_entity_poly.pdbx_strand_id
1 'polypeptide(L)'
;MEFDLDGTILMANENFLMTVGYTAQEIVGKHHRIFMPSAEINSPAYQQFWSNLRQGQFQRAEYMRLAKGGREVWLQASYNPIPGRSGKPIKIVKIATDITEQKLRAAEYESQLNAISRSQAVIEFALDGTVLTANENFLKVLGYALTDIKGKHHSMFVEAAVSKTTEYQSFWTKLRQGQFISDEFKRIGKGGREVWIQATYNPVFDPQGRPVKVVKYAID
;
A
#
# COMPACT_ATOMS: atom_id res chain seq x y z
N MET A 1 23.72 14.13 -2.76
CA MET A 1 24.75 13.28 -3.39
C MET A 1 24.97 13.73 -4.80
N GLU A 2 26.21 13.77 -5.28
CA GLU A 2 26.55 14.17 -6.63
C GLU A 2 27.33 13.07 -7.36
N PHE A 3 27.12 12.98 -8.67
CA PHE A 3 27.80 12.04 -9.56
C PHE A 3 28.31 12.77 -10.79
N ASP A 4 29.34 12.23 -11.39
CA ASP A 4 29.64 12.58 -12.78
C ASP A 4 28.67 11.89 -13.77
N LEU A 5 28.86 12.08 -15.05
CA LEU A 5 27.93 11.56 -16.07
C LEU A 5 28.03 10.05 -16.28
N ASP A 6 29.08 9.40 -15.85
CA ASP A 6 29.22 7.93 -15.91
C ASP A 6 28.70 7.24 -14.65
N GLY A 7 28.34 8.00 -13.62
CA GLY A 7 27.80 7.47 -12.37
C GLY A 7 28.83 7.32 -11.26
N THR A 8 30.04 7.88 -11.42
CA THR A 8 31.02 7.94 -10.34
C THR A 8 30.59 8.95 -9.28
N ILE A 9 30.66 8.58 -8.02
CA ILE A 9 30.26 9.41 -6.89
C ILE A 9 31.31 10.49 -6.64
N LEU A 10 30.89 11.76 -6.77
CA LEU A 10 31.76 12.92 -6.53
C LEU A 10 31.67 13.37 -5.07
N MET A 11 30.47 13.37 -4.49
CA MET A 11 30.26 13.69 -3.08
C MET A 11 28.95 13.11 -2.55
N ALA A 12 28.90 12.92 -1.23
CA ALA A 12 27.69 12.61 -0.48
C ALA A 12 27.68 13.43 0.81
N ASN A 13 26.49 13.90 1.22
CA ASN A 13 26.33 14.57 2.50
C ASN A 13 26.17 13.54 3.64
N GLU A 14 26.30 14.01 4.89
CA GLU A 14 26.24 13.16 6.08
C GLU A 14 24.93 12.37 6.19
N ASN A 15 23.79 13.01 5.87
CA ASN A 15 22.48 12.33 5.94
C ASN A 15 22.44 11.11 5.02
N PHE A 16 22.95 11.23 3.79
CA PHE A 16 23.01 10.09 2.89
C PHE A 16 23.99 9.02 3.39
N LEU A 17 25.14 9.41 3.88
CA LEU A 17 26.13 8.49 4.44
C LEU A 17 25.56 7.70 5.63
N MET A 18 24.87 8.35 6.55
CA MET A 18 24.17 7.69 7.67
C MET A 18 23.13 6.70 7.17
N THR A 19 22.32 7.09 6.20
CA THR A 19 21.27 6.23 5.63
C THR A 19 21.83 4.95 5.05
N VAL A 20 22.94 5.04 4.28
CA VAL A 20 23.55 3.85 3.65
C VAL A 20 24.63 3.18 4.48
N GLY A 21 25.04 3.76 5.62
CA GLY A 21 26.02 3.18 6.54
C GLY A 21 27.46 3.16 6.02
N TYR A 22 27.80 3.99 5.04
CA TYR A 22 29.13 4.16 4.50
C TYR A 22 29.77 5.47 4.95
N THR A 23 31.08 5.53 4.97
CA THR A 23 31.83 6.77 5.07
C THR A 23 32.07 7.38 3.70
N ALA A 24 32.33 8.68 3.63
CA ALA A 24 32.65 9.35 2.37
C ALA A 24 33.88 8.72 1.68
N GLN A 25 34.89 8.36 2.46
CA GLN A 25 36.12 7.73 1.96
C GLN A 25 35.88 6.35 1.30
N GLU A 26 34.85 5.65 1.73
CA GLU A 26 34.50 4.33 1.18
C GLU A 26 33.77 4.43 -0.15
N ILE A 27 33.06 5.55 -0.45
CA ILE A 27 32.17 5.63 -1.61
C ILE A 27 32.57 6.68 -2.64
N VAL A 28 33.21 7.78 -2.27
CA VAL A 28 33.70 8.79 -3.21
C VAL A 28 34.68 8.16 -4.19
N GLY A 29 34.52 8.42 -5.48
CA GLY A 29 35.27 7.77 -6.55
C GLY A 29 34.78 6.37 -6.93
N LYS A 30 33.83 5.78 -6.19
CA LYS A 30 33.16 4.55 -6.59
C LYS A 30 31.98 4.85 -7.51
N HIS A 31 31.59 3.86 -8.31
CA HIS A 31 30.41 3.99 -9.16
C HIS A 31 29.12 3.72 -8.36
N HIS A 32 28.03 4.39 -8.70
CA HIS A 32 26.69 4.21 -8.11
C HIS A 32 26.25 2.76 -7.96
N ARG A 33 26.74 1.85 -8.82
CA ARG A 33 26.43 0.41 -8.79
C ARG A 33 26.71 -0.28 -7.45
N ILE A 34 27.56 0.31 -6.58
CA ILE A 34 27.80 -0.24 -5.24
C ILE A 34 26.55 -0.33 -4.37
N PHE A 35 25.52 0.46 -4.69
CA PHE A 35 24.23 0.45 -4.01
C PHE A 35 23.17 -0.42 -4.70
N MET A 36 23.56 -1.19 -5.73
CA MET A 36 22.63 -1.98 -6.55
C MET A 36 22.74 -3.46 -6.23
N PRO A 37 21.64 -4.21 -6.27
CA PRO A 37 21.69 -5.66 -6.33
C PRO A 37 22.52 -6.12 -7.54
N SER A 38 23.33 -7.14 -7.37
CA SER A 38 24.21 -7.64 -8.44
C SER A 38 23.46 -8.03 -9.73
N ALA A 39 22.24 -8.56 -9.59
CA ALA A 39 21.40 -8.92 -10.72
C ALA A 39 20.95 -7.72 -11.57
N GLU A 40 20.89 -6.51 -11.00
CA GLU A 40 20.39 -5.31 -11.67
C GLU A 40 21.50 -4.47 -12.31
N ILE A 41 22.76 -4.63 -11.90
CA ILE A 41 23.90 -3.82 -12.33
C ILE A 41 24.08 -3.80 -13.87
N ASN A 42 23.81 -4.92 -14.53
CA ASN A 42 23.95 -5.08 -15.97
C ASN A 42 22.59 -5.09 -16.71
N SER A 43 21.50 -4.76 -16.02
CA SER A 43 20.17 -4.77 -16.63
C SER A 43 20.03 -3.67 -17.71
N PRO A 44 19.25 -3.91 -18.77
CA PRO A 44 18.93 -2.88 -19.76
C PRO A 44 18.29 -1.63 -19.12
N ALA A 45 17.48 -1.81 -18.08
CA ALA A 45 16.84 -0.72 -17.35
C ALA A 45 17.87 0.19 -16.66
N TYR A 46 18.90 -0.39 -16.03
CA TYR A 46 19.95 0.39 -15.38
C TYR A 46 20.84 1.15 -16.40
N GLN A 47 21.12 0.52 -17.54
CA GLN A 47 21.84 1.20 -18.65
C GLN A 47 21.01 2.36 -19.23
N GLN A 48 19.72 2.15 -19.44
CA GLN A 48 18.80 3.17 -19.92
C GLN A 48 18.65 4.33 -18.92
N PHE A 49 18.61 4.02 -17.63
CA PHE A 49 18.57 5.02 -16.55
C PHE A 49 19.74 6.03 -16.68
N TRP A 50 20.97 5.54 -16.79
CA TRP A 50 22.15 6.41 -16.96
C TRP A 50 22.19 7.10 -18.33
N SER A 51 21.71 6.44 -19.39
CA SER A 51 21.58 7.05 -20.72
C SER A 51 20.64 8.26 -20.69
N ASN A 52 19.47 8.13 -20.07
CA ASN A 52 18.51 9.22 -19.91
C ASN A 52 19.11 10.41 -19.15
N LEU A 53 19.83 10.15 -18.07
CA LEU A 53 20.49 11.19 -17.28
C LEU A 53 21.55 11.94 -18.10
N ARG A 54 22.36 11.24 -18.91
CA ARG A 54 23.32 11.88 -19.82
C ARG A 54 22.67 12.74 -20.90
N GLN A 55 21.44 12.41 -21.29
CA GLN A 55 20.64 13.19 -22.25
C GLN A 55 19.91 14.38 -21.60
N GLY A 56 20.09 14.61 -20.28
CA GLY A 56 19.42 15.70 -19.57
C GLY A 56 18.03 15.37 -19.05
N GLN A 57 17.60 14.10 -19.14
CA GLN A 57 16.31 13.67 -18.64
C GLN A 57 16.42 13.29 -17.15
N PHE A 58 15.73 14.02 -16.26
CA PHE A 58 15.68 13.66 -14.85
C PHE A 58 14.95 12.34 -14.64
N GLN A 59 15.31 11.64 -13.56
CA GLN A 59 14.66 10.39 -13.15
C GLN A 59 14.14 10.53 -11.72
N ARG A 60 12.87 10.21 -11.49
CA ARG A 60 12.26 10.22 -10.14
C ARG A 60 11.44 8.97 -9.94
N ALA A 61 11.76 8.23 -8.90
CA ALA A 61 11.03 7.03 -8.50
C ALA A 61 11.35 6.66 -7.05
N GLU A 62 10.74 5.58 -6.59
CA GLU A 62 11.16 4.85 -5.41
C GLU A 62 12.15 3.76 -5.82
N TYR A 63 13.26 3.70 -5.14
CA TYR A 63 14.35 2.79 -5.48
C TYR A 63 14.75 1.97 -4.26
N MET A 64 14.81 0.67 -4.39
CA MET A 64 15.51 -0.18 -3.44
C MET A 64 17.01 -0.09 -3.69
N ARG A 65 17.79 0.09 -2.63
CA ARG A 65 19.24 0.17 -2.66
C ARG A 65 19.84 -0.69 -1.56
N LEU A 66 21.07 -1.13 -1.79
CA LEU A 66 21.84 -1.87 -0.80
C LEU A 66 22.76 -0.90 -0.05
N ALA A 67 22.55 -0.81 1.25
CA ALA A 67 23.45 -0.17 2.19
C ALA A 67 24.64 -1.09 2.53
N LYS A 68 25.57 -0.60 3.32
CA LYS A 68 26.72 -1.36 3.81
C LYS A 68 26.26 -2.63 4.54
N GLY A 69 26.92 -3.75 4.25
CA GLY A 69 26.52 -5.07 4.79
C GLY A 69 25.31 -5.71 4.10
N GLY A 70 24.83 -5.16 2.97
CA GLY A 70 23.74 -5.74 2.20
C GLY A 70 22.33 -5.43 2.72
N ARG A 71 22.19 -4.50 3.69
CA ARG A 71 20.89 -4.06 4.21
C ARG A 71 20.12 -3.32 3.12
N GLU A 72 18.88 -3.68 2.91
CA GLU A 72 17.97 -2.99 1.98
C GLU A 72 17.52 -1.64 2.54
N VAL A 73 17.55 -0.62 1.70
CA VAL A 73 17.07 0.74 1.98
C VAL A 73 16.19 1.19 0.83
N TRP A 74 15.00 1.63 1.15
CA TRP A 74 14.09 2.20 0.16
C TRP A 74 14.23 3.72 0.15
N LEU A 75 14.55 4.25 -1.01
CA LEU A 75 14.74 5.69 -1.22
C LEU A 75 13.73 6.23 -2.21
N GLN A 76 12.93 7.21 -1.80
CA GLN A 76 12.27 8.08 -2.76
C GLN A 76 13.29 9.09 -3.26
N ALA A 77 13.72 9.00 -4.51
CA ALA A 77 14.81 9.80 -5.02
C ALA A 77 14.52 10.43 -6.38
N SER A 78 15.12 11.60 -6.58
CA SER A 78 15.24 12.24 -7.88
C SER A 78 16.71 12.42 -8.24
N TYR A 79 17.04 12.09 -9.49
CA TYR A 79 18.35 12.29 -10.08
C TYR A 79 18.20 13.39 -11.14
N ASN A 80 18.90 14.49 -10.95
CA ASN A 80 18.72 15.71 -11.70
C ASN A 80 20.02 16.04 -12.44
N PRO A 81 20.05 15.93 -13.78
CA PRO A 81 21.17 16.39 -14.56
C PRO A 81 21.34 17.90 -14.45
N ILE A 82 22.52 18.37 -14.14
CA ILE A 82 22.85 19.78 -14.01
C ILE A 82 23.52 20.24 -15.32
N PRO A 83 22.92 21.20 -16.05
CA PRO A 83 23.50 21.68 -17.30
C PRO A 83 24.70 22.58 -17.04
N GLY A 84 25.72 22.45 -17.88
CA GLY A 84 26.83 23.38 -17.99
C GLY A 84 26.49 24.58 -18.87
N ARG A 85 27.48 25.42 -19.15
CA ARG A 85 27.33 26.64 -20.00
C ARG A 85 26.87 26.35 -21.43
N SER A 86 27.15 25.15 -21.95
CA SER A 86 26.71 24.70 -23.27
C SER A 86 25.29 24.11 -23.30
N GLY A 87 24.57 24.10 -22.18
CA GLY A 87 23.28 23.45 -22.05
C GLY A 87 23.34 21.91 -21.89
N LYS A 88 24.49 21.30 -22.08
CA LYS A 88 24.67 19.84 -21.86
C LYS A 88 24.91 19.55 -20.42
N PRO A 89 24.42 18.39 -19.90
CA PRO A 89 24.71 17.96 -18.53
C PRO A 89 26.20 17.86 -18.25
N ILE A 90 26.63 18.28 -17.06
CA ILE A 90 28.01 18.18 -16.60
C ILE A 90 28.16 17.34 -15.34
N LYS A 91 27.08 17.19 -14.56
CA LYS A 91 27.00 16.32 -13.39
C LYS A 91 25.54 15.97 -13.08
N ILE A 92 25.33 15.04 -12.18
CA ILE A 92 24.01 14.63 -11.71
C ILE A 92 23.92 14.87 -10.21
N VAL A 93 22.84 15.54 -9.77
CA VAL A 93 22.54 15.73 -8.35
C VAL A 93 21.37 14.84 -7.97
N LYS A 94 21.60 13.96 -7.00
CA LYS A 94 20.57 13.12 -6.39
C LYS A 94 20.09 13.75 -5.10
N ILE A 95 18.76 13.90 -4.98
CA ILE A 95 18.06 14.20 -3.75
C ILE A 95 17.26 12.97 -3.37
N ALA A 96 17.33 12.52 -2.13
CA ALA A 96 16.64 11.31 -1.68
C ALA A 96 16.11 11.45 -0.27
N THR A 97 14.96 10.81 -0.03
CA THR A 97 14.36 10.63 1.29
C THR A 97 14.32 9.13 1.58
N ASP A 98 14.75 8.72 2.77
CA ASP A 98 14.61 7.36 3.24
C ASP A 98 13.15 7.08 3.58
N ILE A 99 12.56 6.11 2.91
CA ILE A 99 11.16 5.65 3.09
C ILE A 99 11.12 4.20 3.57
N THR A 100 12.24 3.65 4.05
CA THR A 100 12.36 2.24 4.45
C THR A 100 11.36 1.91 5.55
N GLU A 101 11.30 2.72 6.60
CA GLU A 101 10.36 2.51 7.70
C GLU A 101 8.89 2.56 7.23
N GLN A 102 8.56 3.50 6.37
CA GLN A 102 7.23 3.61 5.77
C GLN A 102 6.86 2.36 4.97
N LYS A 103 7.80 1.84 4.15
CA LYS A 103 7.60 0.61 3.38
C LYS A 103 7.42 -0.61 4.28
N LEU A 104 8.25 -0.74 5.32
CA LEU A 104 8.16 -1.86 6.26
C LEU A 104 6.83 -1.84 7.02
N ARG A 105 6.40 -0.67 7.52
CA ARG A 105 5.11 -0.53 8.20
C ARG A 105 3.94 -0.87 7.26
N ALA A 106 3.97 -0.37 6.02
CA ALA A 106 2.92 -0.68 5.05
C ALA A 106 2.82 -2.19 4.76
N ALA A 107 3.98 -2.85 4.55
CA ALA A 107 4.04 -4.29 4.32
C ALA A 107 3.55 -5.10 5.55
N GLU A 108 3.87 -4.65 6.76
CA GLU A 108 3.39 -5.27 8.00
C GLU A 108 1.87 -5.16 8.12
N TYR A 109 1.29 -3.98 7.92
CA TYR A 109 -0.17 -3.81 7.94
C TYR A 109 -0.87 -4.66 6.88
N GLU A 110 -0.34 -4.69 5.67
CA GLU A 110 -0.89 -5.54 4.61
C GLU A 110 -0.82 -7.03 4.98
N SER A 111 0.29 -7.47 5.56
CA SER A 111 0.45 -8.85 6.03
C SER A 111 -0.55 -9.21 7.15
N GLN A 112 -0.78 -8.30 8.09
CA GLN A 112 -1.76 -8.49 9.17
C GLN A 112 -3.19 -8.58 8.63
N LEU A 113 -3.59 -7.68 7.71
CA LEU A 113 -4.90 -7.72 7.07
C LEU A 113 -5.09 -9.02 6.26
N ASN A 114 -4.07 -9.46 5.55
CA ASN A 114 -4.10 -10.73 4.82
C ASN A 114 -4.24 -11.94 5.75
N ALA A 115 -3.58 -11.92 6.92
CA ALA A 115 -3.71 -12.98 7.91
C ALA A 115 -5.15 -13.08 8.45
N ILE A 116 -5.78 -11.96 8.80
CA ILE A 116 -7.18 -11.89 9.23
C ILE A 116 -8.10 -12.39 8.10
N SER A 117 -7.89 -11.92 6.88
CA SER A 117 -8.70 -12.29 5.71
C SER A 117 -8.63 -13.79 5.38
N ARG A 118 -7.55 -14.49 5.75
CA ARG A 118 -7.44 -15.94 5.55
C ARG A 118 -8.29 -16.75 6.53
N SER A 119 -8.48 -16.24 7.76
CA SER A 119 -9.18 -16.96 8.84
C SER A 119 -10.64 -16.56 8.99
N GLN A 120 -11.04 -15.37 8.55
CA GLN A 120 -12.37 -14.84 8.74
C GLN A 120 -13.09 -14.53 7.43
N ALA A 121 -14.42 -14.57 7.46
CA ALA A 121 -15.26 -14.04 6.40
C ALA A 121 -15.27 -12.51 6.51
N VAL A 122 -14.80 -11.82 5.45
CA VAL A 122 -14.66 -10.35 5.43
C VAL A 122 -15.47 -9.77 4.27
N ILE A 123 -16.23 -8.72 4.57
CA ILE A 123 -16.95 -7.93 3.56
C ILE A 123 -16.89 -6.45 3.92
N GLU A 124 -16.74 -5.61 2.91
CA GLU A 124 -16.70 -4.15 3.05
C GLU A 124 -17.94 -3.49 2.45
N PHE A 125 -18.42 -2.47 3.12
CA PHE A 125 -19.56 -1.68 2.71
C PHE A 125 -19.23 -0.19 2.68
N ALA A 126 -19.82 0.53 1.75
CA ALA A 126 -19.96 1.98 1.87
C ALA A 126 -20.87 2.32 3.08
N LEU A 127 -20.86 3.58 3.52
CA LEU A 127 -21.64 4.02 4.68
C LEU A 127 -23.17 3.92 4.47
N ASP A 128 -23.62 3.86 3.22
CA ASP A 128 -25.02 3.62 2.87
C ASP A 128 -25.41 2.14 2.89
N GLY A 129 -24.45 1.23 3.14
CA GLY A 129 -24.66 -0.22 3.13
C GLY A 129 -24.43 -0.90 1.78
N THR A 130 -23.94 -0.19 0.78
CA THR A 130 -23.59 -0.77 -0.52
C THR A 130 -22.32 -1.62 -0.41
N VAL A 131 -22.33 -2.85 -0.92
CA VAL A 131 -21.18 -3.76 -0.94
C VAL A 131 -20.06 -3.23 -1.84
N LEU A 132 -18.88 -3.05 -1.29
CA LEU A 132 -17.67 -2.65 -2.01
C LEU A 132 -16.87 -3.85 -2.48
N THR A 133 -16.60 -4.78 -1.56
CA THR A 133 -15.85 -6.02 -1.84
C THR A 133 -16.11 -7.06 -0.76
N ALA A 134 -15.76 -8.33 -1.03
CA ALA A 134 -15.79 -9.43 -0.06
C ALA A 134 -14.69 -10.43 -0.37
N ASN A 135 -14.16 -11.12 0.66
CA ASN A 135 -13.19 -12.18 0.48
C ASN A 135 -13.86 -13.53 0.17
N GLU A 136 -13.04 -14.50 -0.24
CA GLU A 136 -13.55 -15.84 -0.59
C GLU A 136 -14.28 -16.54 0.55
N ASN A 137 -13.84 -16.34 1.82
CA ASN A 137 -14.49 -16.94 2.96
C ASN A 137 -15.94 -16.45 3.11
N PHE A 138 -16.16 -15.13 3.00
CA PHE A 138 -17.51 -14.57 3.02
C PHE A 138 -18.38 -15.12 1.87
N LEU A 139 -17.80 -15.15 0.67
CA LEU A 139 -18.52 -15.66 -0.53
C LEU A 139 -18.90 -17.13 -0.37
N LYS A 140 -18.02 -17.96 0.17
CA LYS A 140 -18.28 -19.39 0.46
C LYS A 140 -19.36 -19.57 1.53
N VAL A 141 -19.28 -18.84 2.65
CA VAL A 141 -20.24 -18.93 3.76
C VAL A 141 -21.66 -18.61 3.29
N LEU A 142 -21.86 -17.56 2.47
CA LEU A 142 -23.18 -17.18 1.98
C LEU A 142 -23.55 -17.76 0.60
N GLY A 143 -22.61 -18.41 -0.12
CA GLY A 143 -22.85 -19.08 -1.39
C GLY A 143 -22.97 -18.13 -2.60
N TYR A 144 -22.48 -16.90 -2.50
CA TYR A 144 -22.50 -15.92 -3.59
C TYR A 144 -21.18 -15.85 -4.34
N ALA A 145 -21.22 -15.41 -5.60
CA ALA A 145 -20.05 -14.89 -6.28
C ALA A 145 -19.94 -13.37 -6.00
N LEU A 146 -18.72 -12.81 -6.07
CA LEU A 146 -18.53 -11.37 -5.85
C LEU A 146 -19.35 -10.51 -6.82
N THR A 147 -19.49 -10.95 -8.07
CA THR A 147 -20.32 -10.30 -9.10
C THR A 147 -21.80 -10.25 -8.76
N ASP A 148 -22.28 -11.19 -7.95
CA ASP A 148 -23.69 -11.23 -7.52
C ASP A 148 -24.02 -10.14 -6.50
N ILE A 149 -23.01 -9.74 -5.68
CA ILE A 149 -23.20 -8.89 -4.49
C ILE A 149 -22.57 -7.50 -4.60
N LYS A 150 -21.49 -7.32 -5.36
CA LYS A 150 -20.81 -6.02 -5.50
C LYS A 150 -21.77 -4.97 -6.05
N GLY A 151 -21.83 -3.82 -5.38
CA GLY A 151 -22.75 -2.73 -5.71
C GLY A 151 -24.20 -2.96 -5.26
N LYS A 152 -24.50 -4.13 -4.65
CA LYS A 152 -25.81 -4.34 -4.02
C LYS A 152 -25.81 -3.87 -2.57
N HIS A 153 -26.99 -3.60 -2.04
CA HIS A 153 -27.13 -3.15 -0.65
C HIS A 153 -27.15 -4.33 0.33
N HIS A 154 -26.61 -4.14 1.54
CA HIS A 154 -26.56 -5.12 2.63
C HIS A 154 -27.90 -5.81 2.91
N SER A 155 -29.03 -5.12 2.65
CA SER A 155 -30.38 -5.69 2.85
C SER A 155 -30.61 -6.99 2.10
N MET A 156 -29.83 -7.31 1.07
CA MET A 156 -29.93 -8.59 0.35
C MET A 156 -29.57 -9.81 1.22
N PHE A 157 -28.82 -9.58 2.29
CA PHE A 157 -28.38 -10.62 3.24
C PHE A 157 -29.29 -10.73 4.46
N VAL A 158 -30.38 -9.99 4.53
CA VAL A 158 -31.36 -10.04 5.64
C VAL A 158 -32.75 -10.33 5.12
N GLU A 159 -33.61 -10.80 5.99
CA GLU A 159 -35.03 -11.00 5.63
C GLU A 159 -35.68 -9.67 5.21
N ALA A 160 -36.53 -9.71 4.22
CA ALA A 160 -37.20 -8.50 3.69
C ALA A 160 -38.00 -7.74 4.75
N ALA A 161 -38.57 -8.46 5.72
CA ALA A 161 -39.27 -7.86 6.86
C ALA A 161 -38.31 -7.08 7.79
N VAL A 162 -37.13 -7.66 8.08
CA VAL A 162 -36.11 -7.07 8.97
C VAL A 162 -35.50 -5.82 8.33
N SER A 163 -35.25 -5.84 7.02
CA SER A 163 -34.64 -4.69 6.31
C SER A 163 -35.46 -3.40 6.36
N LYS A 164 -36.73 -3.47 6.71
CA LYS A 164 -37.66 -2.33 6.79
C LYS A 164 -37.87 -1.82 8.21
N THR A 165 -37.31 -2.47 9.22
CA THR A 165 -37.50 -2.10 10.62
C THR A 165 -36.69 -0.87 11.02
N THR A 166 -37.13 -0.21 12.10
CA THR A 166 -36.42 0.90 12.73
C THR A 166 -35.07 0.45 13.32
N GLU A 167 -34.99 -0.77 13.80
CA GLU A 167 -33.76 -1.38 14.30
C GLU A 167 -32.69 -1.49 13.22
N TYR A 168 -33.08 -1.92 12.01
CA TYR A 168 -32.18 -1.99 10.87
C TYR A 168 -31.70 -0.60 10.41
N GLN A 169 -32.57 0.41 10.45
CA GLN A 169 -32.20 1.80 10.16
C GLN A 169 -31.24 2.35 11.23
N SER A 170 -31.52 2.06 12.51
CA SER A 170 -30.69 2.44 13.64
C SER A 170 -29.31 1.78 13.56
N PHE A 171 -29.25 0.51 13.15
CA PHE A 171 -27.99 -0.22 12.91
C PHE A 171 -27.05 0.55 11.98
N TRP A 172 -27.50 0.94 10.80
CA TRP A 172 -26.69 1.72 9.86
C TRP A 172 -26.41 3.15 10.34
N THR A 173 -27.30 3.74 11.11
CA THR A 173 -27.09 5.07 11.70
C THR A 173 -25.96 5.04 12.73
N LYS A 174 -25.90 4.04 13.60
CA LYS A 174 -24.79 3.84 14.57
C LYS A 174 -23.45 3.67 13.86
N LEU A 175 -23.39 2.85 12.81
CA LEU A 175 -22.19 2.66 12.00
C LEU A 175 -21.69 3.95 11.35
N ARG A 176 -22.61 4.77 10.79
CA ARG A 176 -22.28 6.11 10.26
C ARG A 176 -21.79 7.09 11.31
N GLN A 177 -22.19 6.89 12.57
CA GLN A 177 -21.71 7.68 13.72
C GLN A 177 -20.37 7.15 14.29
N GLY A 178 -19.78 6.12 13.67
CA GLY A 178 -18.50 5.57 14.09
C GLY A 178 -18.60 4.53 15.21
N GLN A 179 -19.81 4.06 15.55
CA GLN A 179 -20.02 3.02 16.57
C GLN A 179 -19.88 1.64 15.90
N PHE A 180 -19.05 0.76 16.46
CA PHE A 180 -19.00 -0.63 16.02
C PHE A 180 -20.18 -1.44 16.61
N ILE A 181 -20.56 -2.52 15.93
CA ILE A 181 -21.63 -3.40 16.37
C ILE A 181 -21.13 -4.85 16.31
N SER A 182 -21.26 -5.58 17.42
CA SER A 182 -20.89 -6.99 17.52
C SER A 182 -22.06 -7.78 18.06
N ASP A 183 -22.50 -8.81 17.33
CA ASP A 183 -23.63 -9.65 17.72
C ASP A 183 -23.64 -10.95 16.89
N GLU A 184 -24.56 -11.85 17.22
CA GLU A 184 -24.96 -12.96 16.37
C GLU A 184 -26.04 -12.51 15.39
N PHE A 185 -25.88 -12.87 14.13
CA PHE A 185 -26.77 -12.42 13.08
C PHE A 185 -27.26 -13.58 12.22
N LYS A 186 -28.56 -13.66 12.04
CA LYS A 186 -29.15 -14.47 10.99
C LYS A 186 -28.98 -13.76 9.65
N ARG A 187 -28.43 -14.44 8.66
CA ARG A 187 -28.22 -13.94 7.31
C ARG A 187 -28.82 -14.88 6.27
N ILE A 188 -29.20 -14.32 5.14
CA ILE A 188 -29.77 -15.04 4.02
C ILE A 188 -28.69 -15.18 2.95
N GLY A 189 -28.26 -16.41 2.73
CA GLY A 189 -27.37 -16.78 1.65
C GLY A 189 -28.09 -16.98 0.32
N LYS A 190 -27.34 -17.32 -0.73
CA LYS A 190 -27.87 -17.58 -2.06
C LYS A 190 -28.90 -18.72 -2.01
N GLY A 191 -30.01 -18.53 -2.73
CA GLY A 191 -31.12 -19.49 -2.73
C GLY A 191 -31.99 -19.45 -1.47
N GLY A 192 -31.86 -18.45 -0.59
CA GLY A 192 -32.68 -18.32 0.61
C GLY A 192 -32.17 -19.11 1.81
N ARG A 193 -30.95 -19.67 1.74
CA ARG A 193 -30.36 -20.44 2.84
C ARG A 193 -30.11 -19.57 4.04
N GLU A 194 -30.61 -19.97 5.21
CA GLU A 194 -30.32 -19.30 6.48
C GLU A 194 -28.93 -19.68 6.98
N VAL A 195 -28.17 -18.67 7.40
CA VAL A 195 -26.83 -18.82 7.97
C VAL A 195 -26.75 -17.97 9.24
N TRP A 196 -26.33 -18.57 10.34
CA TRP A 196 -26.04 -17.86 11.57
C TRP A 196 -24.55 -17.56 11.64
N ILE A 197 -24.21 -16.32 11.91
CA ILE A 197 -22.82 -15.86 11.96
C ILE A 197 -22.63 -14.96 13.18
N GLN A 198 -21.55 -15.17 13.90
CA GLN A 198 -21.06 -14.19 14.83
C GLN A 198 -20.23 -13.16 14.06
N ALA A 199 -20.60 -11.90 14.16
CA ALA A 199 -19.95 -10.87 13.36
C ALA A 199 -19.80 -9.53 14.06
N THR A 200 -18.76 -8.81 13.65
CA THR A 200 -18.48 -7.45 14.09
C THR A 200 -18.44 -6.52 12.86
N TYR A 201 -19.21 -5.46 12.90
CA TYR A 201 -19.21 -4.39 11.91
C TYR A 201 -18.42 -3.20 12.44
N ASN A 202 -17.35 -2.83 11.77
CA ASN A 202 -16.38 -1.85 12.24
C ASN A 202 -16.29 -0.68 11.25
N PRO A 203 -16.67 0.54 11.65
CA PRO A 203 -16.39 1.73 10.85
C PRO A 203 -14.88 1.95 10.70
N VAL A 204 -14.46 2.26 9.48
CA VAL A 204 -13.08 2.68 9.16
C VAL A 204 -13.07 4.18 8.95
N PHE A 205 -12.07 4.85 9.49
CA PHE A 205 -12.00 6.30 9.56
C PHE A 205 -10.93 6.86 8.62
N ASP A 206 -11.16 8.05 8.11
CA ASP A 206 -10.15 8.86 7.41
C ASP A 206 -9.17 9.51 8.43
N PRO A 207 -8.07 10.14 7.97
CA PRO A 207 -7.14 10.85 8.86
C PRO A 207 -7.76 12.00 9.67
N GLN A 208 -8.95 12.46 9.31
CA GLN A 208 -9.70 13.48 10.02
C GLN A 208 -10.69 12.89 11.04
N GLY A 209 -10.69 11.55 11.22
CA GLY A 209 -11.55 10.87 12.16
C GLY A 209 -13.01 10.70 11.69
N ARG A 210 -13.31 10.86 10.40
CA ARG A 210 -14.65 10.68 9.84
C ARG A 210 -14.79 9.25 9.29
N PRO A 211 -15.89 8.54 9.60
CA PRO A 211 -16.16 7.24 8.99
C PRO A 211 -16.22 7.34 7.46
N VAL A 212 -15.60 6.39 6.76
CA VAL A 212 -15.55 6.36 5.28
C VAL A 212 -16.09 5.05 4.70
N LYS A 213 -16.02 3.98 5.44
CA LYS A 213 -16.58 2.67 5.08
C LYS A 213 -16.78 1.81 6.33
N VAL A 214 -17.45 0.68 6.18
CA VAL A 214 -17.64 -0.32 7.23
C VAL A 214 -17.00 -1.63 6.78
N VAL A 215 -16.19 -2.24 7.64
CA VAL A 215 -15.63 -3.58 7.43
C VAL A 215 -16.29 -4.53 8.41
N LYS A 216 -16.88 -5.61 7.89
CA LYS A 216 -17.44 -6.69 8.70
C LYS A 216 -16.49 -7.86 8.71
N TYR A 217 -16.21 -8.36 9.90
CA TYR A 217 -15.54 -9.62 10.14
C TYR A 217 -16.57 -10.60 10.71
N ALA A 218 -16.58 -11.84 10.21
CA ALA A 218 -17.51 -12.85 10.67
C ALA A 218 -16.83 -14.22 10.78
N ILE A 219 -17.32 -15.00 11.72
CA ILE A 219 -16.99 -16.42 11.93
C ILE A 219 -18.33 -17.20 11.83
N ASP A 220 -18.29 -18.32 11.11
CA ASP A 220 -19.40 -19.26 11.00
C ASP A 220 -19.51 -20.12 12.25
#